data_e811f63f84b2b3f6ce4152c2c756d021
#
_entry.id   e811f63f84b2b3f6ce4152c2c756d021
#
_cell.length_a   1.000
_cell.length_b   1.000
_cell.length_c   1.000
_cell.angle_alpha   90.00
_cell.angle_beta   90.00
_cell.angle_gamma   90.00
#
_symmetry.space_group_name_H-M   'P 1'
#
loop_
_entity.id
_entity.type
_entity.pdbx_description
1 polymer ?
#
loop_
_entity_poly.entity_id
_entity_poly.type
_entity_poly.pdbx_seq_one_letter_code
_entity_poly.pdbx_strand_id
1 'polypeptide(L)'
;MKPSDSIGPTLIGKQIVLGVTGSIAAYKAVALLRTLLREGATVQVVMTQSAMKFVTPLTFEVLSGHPVSTDVFEAHQEMKHLTLSERADAIVIAPATANCLAKSALGLGDDLLSTMLLTAQRPLIIAPAMDGGMWTHPSVREHVGTLRQRGAIVLDPEEGPLASGRIGQGRLAEEGTILEAIKRALSPQRDWQGHRLLVSAGPTQEPIDPVRFISNRSSGKMGYAIAEAAQARGAQVVLVTGPTAIPTPKGVEVVWVATAEEMTKALSTRLAWATAVIMAAAVADFRLKHPLSQKMHKHGGTTDQTLDLERTTDILASLSAQRTTQLMVGFAAETNDLIAHAKEKLTAKGLDLIVANDVTTEGAGFGSDQNAATLIDRHGYLRELPLMPKRALADAILNRAQELLYAKQSSHTSKSVARGQ
;
A
#
# COMPACT_ATOMS: atom_id res chain seq x y z
N MET A 1 -25.28 28.84 19.42
CA MET A 1 -25.18 27.39 19.12
C MET A 1 -25.09 27.23 17.61
N LYS A 2 -23.91 26.93 17.06
CA LYS A 2 -23.74 26.53 15.63
C LYS A 2 -24.09 25.06 15.53
N PRO A 3 -24.83 24.60 14.51
CA PRO A 3 -25.06 23.19 14.31
C PRO A 3 -23.73 22.53 13.96
N SER A 4 -23.37 21.46 14.67
CA SER A 4 -22.26 20.58 14.32
C SER A 4 -22.61 19.93 12.98
N ASP A 5 -21.74 20.15 11.98
CA ASP A 5 -21.75 19.38 10.75
C ASP A 5 -21.69 17.89 11.10
N SER A 6 -22.79 17.19 10.96
CA SER A 6 -22.84 15.73 11.05
C SER A 6 -22.17 15.17 9.81
N ILE A 7 -20.86 15.01 9.89
CA ILE A 7 -20.14 14.15 8.95
C ILE A 7 -20.77 12.75 9.08
N GLY A 8 -21.29 12.21 8.00
CA GLY A 8 -21.90 10.87 7.97
C GLY A 8 -20.91 9.78 8.42
N PRO A 9 -21.38 8.52 8.55
CA PRO A 9 -20.54 7.42 9.01
C PRO A 9 -19.25 7.31 8.19
N THR A 10 -18.10 7.25 8.87
CA THR A 10 -16.76 7.36 8.23
C THR A 10 -16.07 6.03 8.02
N LEU A 11 -16.59 4.94 8.59
CA LEU A 11 -16.04 3.60 8.51
C LEU A 11 -16.90 2.62 7.67
N ILE A 12 -17.72 3.16 6.76
CA ILE A 12 -18.60 2.35 5.90
C ILE A 12 -17.77 1.34 5.10
N GLY A 13 -18.18 0.06 5.17
CA GLY A 13 -17.53 -1.05 4.45
C GLY A 13 -16.20 -1.48 5.04
N LYS A 14 -15.76 -0.91 6.17
CA LYS A 14 -14.54 -1.33 6.87
C LYS A 14 -14.82 -2.51 7.79
N GLN A 15 -13.91 -3.50 7.75
CA GLN A 15 -13.92 -4.65 8.64
C GLN A 15 -12.90 -4.47 9.75
N ILE A 16 -13.36 -4.44 11.00
CA ILE A 16 -12.51 -4.23 12.17
C ILE A 16 -12.56 -5.48 13.05
N VAL A 17 -11.39 -5.97 13.45
CA VAL A 17 -11.31 -6.95 14.53
C VAL A 17 -11.09 -6.21 15.84
N LEU A 18 -12.00 -6.41 16.81
CA LEU A 18 -11.91 -5.88 18.16
C LEU A 18 -11.45 -6.96 19.12
N GLY A 19 -10.20 -6.92 19.54
CA GLY A 19 -9.63 -7.77 20.58
C GLY A 19 -9.92 -7.23 21.98
N VAL A 20 -10.56 -8.02 22.83
CA VAL A 20 -10.87 -7.65 24.21
C VAL A 20 -10.08 -8.53 25.18
N THR A 21 -9.29 -7.92 26.07
CA THR A 21 -8.47 -8.65 27.04
C THR A 21 -8.95 -8.43 28.49
N GLY A 22 -8.43 -9.24 29.41
CA GLY A 22 -8.89 -9.36 30.78
C GLY A 22 -8.53 -8.18 31.69
N SER A 23 -9.14 -7.04 31.46
CA SER A 23 -9.06 -5.83 32.29
C SER A 23 -10.47 -5.46 32.81
N ILE A 24 -10.52 -4.83 33.97
CA ILE A 24 -11.80 -4.25 34.45
C ILE A 24 -12.42 -3.30 33.42
N ALA A 25 -11.60 -2.65 32.59
CA ALA A 25 -12.05 -1.78 31.52
C ALA A 25 -12.72 -2.54 30.34
N ALA A 26 -12.85 -3.86 30.35
CA ALA A 26 -13.48 -4.65 29.29
C ALA A 26 -14.94 -4.21 29.02
N TYR A 27 -15.67 -3.70 30.03
CA TYR A 27 -17.01 -3.16 29.84
C TYR A 27 -17.06 -1.94 28.90
N LYS A 28 -15.97 -1.16 28.83
CA LYS A 28 -15.86 -0.03 27.90
C LYS A 28 -15.76 -0.46 26.43
N ALA A 29 -15.24 -1.67 26.16
CA ALA A 29 -15.21 -2.22 24.81
C ALA A 29 -16.63 -2.39 24.21
N VAL A 30 -17.66 -2.55 25.04
CA VAL A 30 -19.06 -2.61 24.59
C VAL A 30 -19.50 -1.27 24.00
N ALA A 31 -19.13 -0.16 24.64
CA ALA A 31 -19.42 1.17 24.12
C ALA A 31 -18.65 1.44 22.83
N LEU A 32 -17.35 1.10 22.80
CA LEU A 32 -16.52 1.22 21.60
C LEU A 32 -17.10 0.41 20.42
N LEU A 33 -17.54 -0.84 20.64
CA LEU A 33 -18.22 -1.64 19.62
C LEU A 33 -19.41 -0.89 19.03
N ARG A 34 -20.30 -0.36 19.90
CA ARG A 34 -21.47 0.39 19.44
C ARG A 34 -21.10 1.62 18.60
N THR A 35 -20.04 2.29 18.96
CA THR A 35 -19.56 3.46 18.20
C THR A 35 -19.00 3.06 16.86
N LEU A 36 -18.21 1.98 16.77
CA LEU A 36 -17.72 1.46 15.49
C LEU A 36 -18.85 1.06 14.55
N LEU A 37 -19.89 0.41 15.08
CA LEU A 37 -21.09 0.05 14.31
C LEU A 37 -21.86 1.30 13.82
N ARG A 38 -22.01 2.34 14.65
CA ARG A 38 -22.62 3.63 14.24
C ARG A 38 -21.83 4.33 13.14
N GLU A 39 -20.53 4.19 13.13
CA GLU A 39 -19.63 4.68 12.07
C GLU A 39 -19.68 3.83 10.78
N GLY A 40 -20.49 2.76 10.76
CA GLY A 40 -20.71 1.92 9.58
C GLY A 40 -19.71 0.79 9.40
N ALA A 41 -18.86 0.49 10.40
CA ALA A 41 -17.94 -0.63 10.35
C ALA A 41 -18.66 -1.97 10.59
N THR A 42 -18.15 -3.04 9.99
CA THR A 42 -18.44 -4.42 10.41
C THR A 42 -17.40 -4.82 11.45
N VAL A 43 -17.83 -5.31 12.62
CA VAL A 43 -16.91 -5.61 13.72
C VAL A 43 -16.98 -7.08 14.10
N GLN A 44 -15.84 -7.76 14.04
CA GLN A 44 -15.63 -9.10 14.53
C GLN A 44 -14.92 -9.03 15.89
N VAL A 45 -15.50 -9.63 16.93
CA VAL A 45 -14.92 -9.57 18.28
C VAL A 45 -14.14 -10.84 18.60
N VAL A 46 -12.95 -10.67 19.17
CA VAL A 46 -12.09 -11.73 19.69
C VAL A 46 -11.86 -11.48 21.18
N MET A 47 -12.16 -12.45 22.02
CA MET A 47 -12.02 -12.31 23.47
C MET A 47 -11.02 -13.32 24.04
N THR A 48 -10.17 -12.86 24.95
CA THR A 48 -9.35 -13.77 25.75
C THR A 48 -10.19 -14.43 26.83
N GLN A 49 -9.77 -15.59 27.32
CA GLN A 49 -10.42 -16.30 28.44
C GLN A 49 -10.58 -15.40 29.69
N SER A 50 -9.60 -14.55 29.95
CA SER A 50 -9.66 -13.58 31.04
C SER A 50 -10.69 -12.47 30.81
N ALA A 51 -10.93 -12.06 29.58
CA ALA A 51 -11.93 -11.05 29.26
C ALA A 51 -13.34 -11.52 29.54
N MET A 52 -13.63 -12.79 29.29
CA MET A 52 -14.93 -13.41 29.52
C MET A 52 -15.36 -13.43 31.00
N LYS A 53 -14.42 -13.24 31.92
CA LYS A 53 -14.70 -13.09 33.35
C LYS A 53 -15.29 -11.72 33.72
N PHE A 54 -15.11 -10.71 32.85
CA PHE A 54 -15.62 -9.36 33.07
C PHE A 54 -16.88 -9.04 32.25
N VAL A 55 -16.92 -9.54 30.99
CA VAL A 55 -18.05 -9.36 30.08
C VAL A 55 -18.26 -10.68 29.32
N THR A 56 -19.49 -11.13 29.22
CA THR A 56 -19.78 -12.38 28.50
C THR A 56 -19.73 -12.19 26.97
N PRO A 57 -19.32 -13.20 26.20
CA PRO A 57 -19.36 -13.16 24.73
C PRO A 57 -20.73 -12.77 24.18
N LEU A 58 -21.80 -13.25 24.78
CA LEU A 58 -23.19 -12.98 24.37
C LEU A 58 -23.48 -11.48 24.24
N THR A 59 -22.91 -10.64 25.12
CA THR A 59 -23.08 -9.18 25.03
C THR A 59 -22.55 -8.61 23.69
N PHE A 60 -21.41 -9.09 23.27
CA PHE A 60 -20.78 -8.67 22.01
C PHE A 60 -21.47 -9.29 20.79
N GLU A 61 -21.91 -10.54 20.87
CA GLU A 61 -22.63 -11.23 19.79
C GLU A 61 -23.94 -10.53 19.44
N VAL A 62 -24.75 -10.23 20.47
CA VAL A 62 -26.04 -9.54 20.28
C VAL A 62 -25.85 -8.16 19.65
N LEU A 63 -24.80 -7.44 20.03
CA LEU A 63 -24.55 -6.08 19.51
C LEU A 63 -23.92 -6.09 18.13
N SER A 64 -22.95 -6.97 17.87
CA SER A 64 -22.24 -7.01 16.56
C SER A 64 -23.02 -7.72 15.47
N GLY A 65 -23.95 -8.61 15.86
CA GLY A 65 -24.64 -9.54 14.95
C GLY A 65 -23.73 -10.68 14.44
N HIS A 66 -22.56 -10.85 15.05
CA HIS A 66 -21.57 -11.87 14.66
C HIS A 66 -21.14 -12.70 15.88
N PRO A 67 -20.84 -14.02 15.69
CA PRO A 67 -20.28 -14.85 16.75
C PRO A 67 -18.95 -14.27 17.28
N VAL A 68 -18.76 -14.31 18.58
CA VAL A 68 -17.50 -13.93 19.23
C VAL A 68 -16.53 -15.10 19.15
N SER A 69 -15.28 -14.81 18.81
CA SER A 69 -14.21 -15.80 18.71
C SER A 69 -13.42 -15.85 20.01
N THR A 70 -13.31 -17.03 20.61
CA THR A 70 -12.70 -17.21 21.95
C THR A 70 -11.59 -18.25 21.99
N ASP A 71 -11.56 -19.17 21.03
CA ASP A 71 -10.62 -20.30 21.01
C ASP A 71 -10.01 -20.49 19.61
N VAL A 72 -8.76 -20.97 19.58
CA VAL A 72 -8.07 -21.35 18.34
C VAL A 72 -8.68 -22.58 17.70
N PHE A 73 -9.22 -23.50 18.53
CA PHE A 73 -9.69 -24.82 18.14
C PHE A 73 -11.22 -24.95 18.13
N GLU A 74 -11.93 -23.88 17.81
CA GLU A 74 -13.38 -23.96 17.62
C GLU A 74 -13.73 -24.94 16.49
N ALA A 75 -14.64 -25.86 16.76
CA ALA A 75 -15.07 -26.91 15.82
C ALA A 75 -15.59 -26.32 14.50
N HIS A 76 -15.17 -26.92 13.37
CA HIS A 76 -15.60 -26.60 12.00
C HIS A 76 -15.11 -25.27 11.39
N GLN A 77 -14.09 -24.61 11.96
CA GLN A 77 -13.49 -23.41 11.31
C GLN A 77 -11.98 -23.61 11.12
N GLU A 78 -11.58 -23.87 9.88
CA GLU A 78 -10.17 -23.97 9.52
C GLU A 78 -9.48 -22.61 9.65
N MET A 79 -8.35 -22.56 10.37
CA MET A 79 -7.41 -21.44 10.47
C MET A 79 -8.05 -20.06 10.76
N LYS A 80 -8.97 -20.00 11.71
CA LYS A 80 -9.73 -18.79 12.08
C LYS A 80 -8.84 -17.56 12.33
N HIS A 81 -7.66 -17.76 12.94
CA HIS A 81 -6.69 -16.71 13.18
C HIS A 81 -6.16 -16.05 11.88
N LEU A 82 -6.00 -16.85 10.81
CA LEU A 82 -5.61 -16.33 9.49
C LEU A 82 -6.76 -15.56 8.86
N THR A 83 -7.95 -16.18 8.79
CA THR A 83 -9.13 -15.56 8.16
C THR A 83 -9.50 -14.23 8.82
N LEU A 84 -9.41 -14.13 10.15
CA LEU A 84 -9.71 -12.90 10.88
C LEU A 84 -8.68 -11.80 10.57
N SER A 85 -7.38 -12.12 10.56
CA SER A 85 -6.32 -11.15 10.28
C SER A 85 -6.30 -10.69 8.82
N GLU A 86 -6.60 -11.59 7.87
CA GLU A 86 -6.61 -11.28 6.44
C GLU A 86 -7.78 -10.39 6.02
N ARG A 87 -8.97 -10.63 6.60
CA ARG A 87 -10.20 -9.88 6.28
C ARG A 87 -10.28 -8.52 6.97
N ALA A 88 -9.55 -8.33 8.06
CA ALA A 88 -9.56 -7.07 8.77
C ALA A 88 -8.94 -5.93 7.98
N ASP A 89 -9.55 -4.76 7.95
CA ASP A 89 -8.91 -3.50 7.54
C ASP A 89 -8.04 -2.92 8.67
N ALA A 90 -8.44 -3.14 9.93
CA ALA A 90 -7.68 -2.79 11.14
C ALA A 90 -7.95 -3.78 12.27
N ILE A 91 -6.95 -3.95 13.14
CA ILE A 91 -7.06 -4.72 14.38
C ILE A 91 -6.94 -3.74 15.55
N VAL A 92 -7.91 -3.76 16.44
CA VAL A 92 -7.99 -2.88 17.62
C VAL A 92 -8.00 -3.72 18.88
N ILE A 93 -7.07 -3.51 19.80
CA ILE A 93 -7.07 -4.19 21.10
C ILE A 93 -7.45 -3.17 22.16
N ALA A 94 -8.66 -3.28 22.68
CA ALA A 94 -9.21 -2.38 23.68
C ALA A 94 -10.18 -3.12 24.61
N PRO A 95 -9.84 -3.24 25.91
CA PRO A 95 -8.57 -2.86 26.53
C PRO A 95 -7.44 -3.86 26.26
N ALA A 96 -6.17 -3.36 26.26
CA ALA A 96 -4.97 -4.20 26.22
C ALA A 96 -4.32 -4.27 27.59
N THR A 97 -4.19 -5.49 28.16
CA THR A 97 -3.48 -5.72 29.41
C THR A 97 -1.97 -5.78 29.22
N ALA A 98 -1.19 -5.61 30.28
CA ALA A 98 0.27 -5.81 30.27
C ALA A 98 0.66 -7.19 29.70
N ASN A 99 -0.10 -8.24 30.02
CA ASN A 99 0.10 -9.59 29.47
C ASN A 99 -0.05 -9.60 27.94
N CYS A 100 -1.10 -8.96 27.41
CA CYS A 100 -1.30 -8.86 25.96
C CYS A 100 -0.16 -8.09 25.27
N LEU A 101 0.30 -6.97 25.87
CA LEU A 101 1.45 -6.22 25.37
C LEU A 101 2.73 -7.08 25.34
N ALA A 102 2.99 -7.81 26.41
CA ALA A 102 4.15 -8.70 26.50
C ALA A 102 4.11 -9.81 25.45
N LYS A 103 2.98 -10.52 25.31
CA LYS A 103 2.81 -11.57 24.29
C LYS A 103 3.04 -11.02 22.88
N SER A 104 2.42 -9.89 22.57
CA SER A 104 2.55 -9.25 21.23
C SER A 104 3.99 -8.80 20.96
N ALA A 105 4.70 -8.25 21.96
CA ALA A 105 6.07 -7.79 21.80
C ALA A 105 7.07 -8.96 21.69
N LEU A 106 6.83 -10.06 22.41
CA LEU A 106 7.71 -11.24 22.43
C LEU A 106 7.36 -12.27 21.33
N GLY A 107 6.24 -12.12 20.63
CA GLY A 107 5.83 -13.06 19.60
C GLY A 107 5.25 -14.36 20.16
N LEU A 108 4.55 -14.30 21.29
CA LEU A 108 3.91 -15.46 21.91
C LEU A 108 2.48 -15.65 21.38
N GLY A 109 2.16 -16.84 20.87
CA GLY A 109 0.86 -17.18 20.28
C GLY A 109 0.24 -18.37 21.02
N ASP A 110 -0.20 -18.20 22.29
CA ASP A 110 -0.76 -19.23 23.15
C ASP A 110 -2.30 -19.13 23.32
N ASP A 111 -2.91 -18.13 22.72
CA ASP A 111 -4.35 -17.95 22.58
C ASP A 111 -4.73 -17.41 21.18
N LEU A 112 -6.02 -17.42 20.86
CA LEU A 112 -6.48 -16.98 19.53
C LEU A 112 -6.06 -15.54 19.20
N LEU A 113 -6.19 -14.60 20.15
CA LEU A 113 -5.85 -13.21 19.93
C LEU A 113 -4.36 -13.05 19.66
N SER A 114 -3.51 -13.62 20.51
CA SER A 114 -2.05 -13.55 20.38
C SER A 114 -1.56 -14.24 19.11
N THR A 115 -2.14 -15.40 18.73
CA THR A 115 -1.81 -16.09 17.47
C THR A 115 -2.20 -15.25 16.25
N MET A 116 -3.39 -14.65 16.26
CA MET A 116 -3.87 -13.76 15.18
C MET A 116 -2.95 -12.56 15.01
N LEU A 117 -2.42 -11.98 16.10
CA LEU A 117 -1.51 -10.83 16.03
C LEU A 117 -0.18 -11.14 15.35
N LEU A 118 0.29 -12.39 15.39
CA LEU A 118 1.51 -12.81 14.69
C LEU A 118 1.33 -12.84 13.17
N THR A 119 0.11 -12.98 12.69
CA THR A 119 -0.21 -13.02 11.26
C THR A 119 -0.71 -11.68 10.72
N ALA A 120 -0.89 -10.68 11.59
CA ALA A 120 -1.49 -9.40 11.25
C ALA A 120 -0.56 -8.55 10.38
N GLN A 121 -1.01 -8.23 9.17
CA GLN A 121 -0.34 -7.29 8.24
C GLN A 121 -1.09 -5.96 8.12
N ARG A 122 -2.11 -5.75 8.95
CA ARG A 122 -2.99 -4.59 8.93
C ARG A 122 -2.62 -3.62 10.06
N PRO A 123 -3.05 -2.35 10.00
CA PRO A 123 -2.86 -1.43 11.09
C PRO A 123 -3.32 -2.04 12.41
N LEU A 124 -2.43 -2.03 13.41
CA LEU A 124 -2.68 -2.53 14.75
C LEU A 124 -2.76 -1.33 15.72
N ILE A 125 -3.94 -1.12 16.29
CA ILE A 125 -4.20 -0.09 17.28
C ILE A 125 -4.35 -0.75 18.65
N ILE A 126 -3.57 -0.33 19.63
CA ILE A 126 -3.56 -0.88 20.96
C ILE A 126 -3.91 0.21 21.98
N ALA A 127 -4.96 -0.02 22.77
CA ALA A 127 -5.39 0.86 23.86
C ALA A 127 -5.15 0.16 25.21
N PRO A 128 -4.03 0.44 25.89
CA PRO A 128 -3.70 -0.17 27.19
C PRO A 128 -4.65 0.26 28.30
N ALA A 129 -4.90 -0.66 29.27
CA ALA A 129 -5.60 -0.35 30.51
C ALA A 129 -5.09 -1.23 31.65
N MET A 130 -4.47 -0.62 32.65
CA MET A 130 -3.86 -1.28 33.80
C MET A 130 -3.65 -0.31 34.97
N ASP A 131 -3.21 -0.79 36.12
CA ASP A 131 -2.82 0.10 37.22
C ASP A 131 -1.58 0.95 36.84
N GLY A 132 -1.48 2.16 37.38
CA GLY A 132 -0.41 3.10 37.06
C GLY A 132 1.00 2.55 37.33
N GLY A 133 1.16 1.78 38.41
CA GLY A 133 2.44 1.11 38.72
C GLY A 133 2.80 0.05 37.66
N MET A 134 1.83 -0.62 37.06
CA MET A 134 2.09 -1.54 35.95
C MET A 134 2.47 -0.77 34.67
N TRP A 135 1.78 0.32 34.38
CA TRP A 135 2.07 1.12 33.19
C TRP A 135 3.48 1.71 33.20
N THR A 136 3.94 2.16 34.34
CA THR A 136 5.30 2.74 34.51
C THR A 136 6.40 1.68 34.65
N HIS A 137 6.04 0.39 34.80
CA HIS A 137 7.02 -0.68 34.96
C HIS A 137 7.96 -0.75 33.74
N PRO A 138 9.29 -0.86 33.95
CA PRO A 138 10.29 -0.86 32.89
C PRO A 138 9.97 -1.87 31.76
N SER A 139 9.60 -3.11 32.10
CA SER A 139 9.27 -4.14 31.11
C SER A 139 8.05 -3.77 30.27
N VAL A 140 7.01 -3.14 30.86
CA VAL A 140 5.83 -2.70 30.08
C VAL A 140 6.20 -1.57 29.13
N ARG A 141 7.02 -0.62 29.58
CA ARG A 141 7.52 0.48 28.74
C ARG A 141 8.38 -0.04 27.59
N GLU A 142 9.22 -1.05 27.84
CA GLU A 142 10.02 -1.72 26.83
C GLU A 142 9.13 -2.40 25.77
N HIS A 143 8.13 -3.17 26.21
CA HIS A 143 7.18 -3.82 25.28
C HIS A 143 6.41 -2.80 24.43
N VAL A 144 5.96 -1.71 25.03
CA VAL A 144 5.30 -0.62 24.27
C VAL A 144 6.26 0.01 23.25
N GLY A 145 7.52 0.25 23.65
CA GLY A 145 8.56 0.75 22.74
C GLY A 145 8.77 -0.19 21.54
N THR A 146 8.92 -1.49 21.82
CA THR A 146 9.08 -2.53 20.78
C THR A 146 7.88 -2.57 19.81
N LEU A 147 6.66 -2.53 20.33
CA LEU A 147 5.46 -2.54 19.51
C LEU A 147 5.36 -1.29 18.63
N ARG A 148 5.67 -0.11 19.18
CA ARG A 148 5.72 1.14 18.41
C ARG A 148 6.79 1.11 17.31
N GLN A 149 7.98 0.59 17.60
CA GLN A 149 9.05 0.41 16.59
C GLN A 149 8.63 -0.53 15.45
N ARG A 150 7.78 -1.53 15.73
CA ARG A 150 7.22 -2.45 14.73
C ARG A 150 5.99 -1.89 14.00
N GLY A 151 5.63 -0.62 14.25
CA GLY A 151 4.55 0.07 13.54
C GLY A 151 3.17 -0.02 14.18
N ALA A 152 3.04 -0.58 15.39
CA ALA A 152 1.78 -0.55 16.11
C ALA A 152 1.48 0.85 16.66
N ILE A 153 0.24 1.28 16.56
CA ILE A 153 -0.27 2.53 17.15
C ILE A 153 -0.67 2.23 18.60
N VAL A 154 0.24 2.45 19.54
CA VAL A 154 -0.04 2.26 20.96
C VAL A 154 -0.44 3.60 21.57
N LEU A 155 -1.71 3.70 21.99
CA LEU A 155 -2.26 4.87 22.69
C LEU A 155 -1.72 4.91 24.12
N ASP A 156 -1.49 6.12 24.63
CA ASP A 156 -1.16 6.27 26.04
C ASP A 156 -2.45 6.17 26.87
N PRO A 157 -2.44 5.45 28.00
CA PRO A 157 -3.58 5.45 28.92
C PRO A 157 -3.82 6.84 29.51
N GLU A 158 -5.07 7.10 29.87
CA GLU A 158 -5.42 8.36 30.48
C GLU A 158 -5.07 8.40 31.98
N GLU A 159 -4.91 9.63 32.48
CA GLU A 159 -4.74 9.91 33.90
C GLU A 159 -6.08 10.04 34.60
N GLY A 160 -6.18 9.57 35.82
CA GLY A 160 -7.38 9.73 36.65
C GLY A 160 -7.51 8.65 37.73
N PRO A 161 -8.70 8.55 38.38
CA PRO A 161 -8.98 7.54 39.38
C PRO A 161 -8.88 6.12 38.78
N LEU A 162 -8.10 5.26 39.41
CA LEU A 162 -7.91 3.85 39.04
C LEU A 162 -8.80 2.95 39.92
N ALA A 163 -9.03 1.71 39.45
CA ALA A 163 -9.81 0.73 40.22
C ALA A 163 -9.17 0.37 41.57
N SER A 164 -7.87 0.59 41.73
CA SER A 164 -7.14 0.46 43.00
C SER A 164 -7.42 1.58 44.00
N GLY A 165 -8.21 2.61 43.65
CA GLY A 165 -8.44 3.80 44.48
C GLY A 165 -7.33 4.85 44.39
N ARG A 166 -6.27 4.59 43.61
CA ARG A 166 -5.17 5.54 43.37
C ARG A 166 -5.52 6.47 42.20
N ILE A 167 -4.86 7.61 42.14
CA ILE A 167 -4.88 8.49 40.96
C ILE A 167 -3.57 8.31 40.22
N GLY A 168 -3.65 8.13 38.90
CA GLY A 168 -2.48 7.96 38.03
C GLY A 168 -2.85 7.62 36.59
N GLN A 169 -1.82 7.48 35.77
CA GLN A 169 -1.95 7.08 34.37
C GLN A 169 -2.15 5.56 34.30
N GLY A 170 -3.24 5.11 33.65
CA GLY A 170 -3.55 3.66 33.53
C GLY A 170 -4.96 3.38 33.04
N ARG A 171 -5.81 4.39 32.92
CA ARG A 171 -7.18 4.26 32.41
C ARG A 171 -7.18 4.02 30.91
N LEU A 172 -8.11 3.19 30.45
CA LEU A 172 -8.36 3.05 28.99
C LEU A 172 -8.63 4.42 28.39
N ALA A 173 -7.97 4.73 27.28
CA ALA A 173 -8.22 5.92 26.50
C ALA A 173 -9.71 6.08 26.18
N GLU A 174 -10.18 7.32 26.11
CA GLU A 174 -11.58 7.61 25.80
C GLU A 174 -11.96 7.06 24.42
N GLU A 175 -13.21 6.66 24.29
CA GLU A 175 -13.77 6.06 23.07
C GLU A 175 -13.49 6.90 21.82
N GLY A 176 -13.62 8.24 21.92
CA GLY A 176 -13.33 9.17 20.84
C GLY A 176 -11.85 9.14 20.41
N THR A 177 -10.92 9.05 21.36
CA THR A 177 -9.48 8.96 21.07
C THR A 177 -9.15 7.67 20.33
N ILE A 178 -9.74 6.54 20.73
CA ILE A 178 -9.56 5.25 20.05
C ILE A 178 -10.16 5.31 18.63
N LEU A 179 -11.37 5.86 18.49
CA LEU A 179 -12.05 6.03 17.21
C LEU A 179 -11.21 6.89 16.24
N GLU A 180 -10.69 8.02 16.68
CA GLU A 180 -9.85 8.89 15.86
C GLU A 180 -8.53 8.22 15.45
N ALA A 181 -7.92 7.40 16.32
CA ALA A 181 -6.75 6.60 15.96
C ALA A 181 -7.09 5.57 14.86
N ILE A 182 -8.25 4.91 14.95
CA ILE A 182 -8.74 3.98 13.93
C ILE A 182 -8.99 4.72 12.61
N LYS A 183 -9.72 5.84 12.65
CA LYS A 183 -9.99 6.65 11.45
C LYS A 183 -8.69 7.11 10.78
N ARG A 184 -7.72 7.57 11.57
CA ARG A 184 -6.40 7.98 11.06
C ARG A 184 -5.64 6.81 10.43
N ALA A 185 -5.66 5.64 11.05
CA ALA A 185 -5.00 4.43 10.55
C ALA A 185 -5.63 3.92 9.24
N LEU A 186 -6.97 4.09 9.10
CA LEU A 186 -7.74 3.68 7.93
C LEU A 186 -7.92 4.79 6.89
N SER A 187 -7.63 6.04 7.25
CA SER A 187 -7.63 7.15 6.30
C SER A 187 -6.53 6.92 5.26
N PRO A 188 -6.79 7.17 3.99
CA PRO A 188 -5.73 7.15 3.00
C PRO A 188 -4.63 8.10 3.47
N GLN A 189 -3.43 7.58 3.59
CA GLN A 189 -2.25 8.42 3.87
C GLN A 189 -2.19 9.45 2.75
N ARG A 190 -2.37 10.75 3.06
CA ARG A 190 -2.19 11.84 2.08
C ARG A 190 -0.73 12.28 2.00
N ASP A 191 0.15 11.31 2.12
CA ASP A 191 1.60 11.49 2.14
C ASP A 191 2.18 11.88 0.77
N TRP A 192 1.38 11.76 -0.29
CA TRP A 192 1.67 12.28 -1.64
C TRP A 192 0.99 13.62 -1.93
N GLN A 193 0.39 14.25 -0.93
CA GLN A 193 -0.20 15.58 -1.11
C GLN A 193 0.87 16.62 -1.49
N GLY A 194 0.58 17.44 -2.50
CA GLY A 194 1.53 18.41 -3.05
C GLY A 194 2.51 17.83 -4.07
N HIS A 195 2.54 16.51 -4.27
CA HIS A 195 3.34 15.86 -5.29
C HIS A 195 2.55 15.67 -6.60
N ARG A 196 3.28 15.75 -7.71
CA ARG A 196 2.75 15.61 -9.07
C ARG A 196 3.41 14.40 -9.72
N LEU A 197 2.62 13.38 -10.00
CA LEU A 197 3.10 12.11 -10.49
C LEU A 197 2.72 11.92 -11.95
N LEU A 198 3.71 11.68 -12.79
CA LEU A 198 3.55 11.30 -14.19
C LEU A 198 3.79 9.80 -14.32
N VAL A 199 2.77 9.06 -14.76
CA VAL A 199 2.82 7.60 -14.87
C VAL A 199 2.61 7.18 -16.30
N SER A 200 3.44 6.27 -16.83
CA SER A 200 3.14 5.60 -18.10
C SER A 200 2.55 4.21 -17.86
N ALA A 201 1.61 3.79 -18.73
CA ALA A 201 0.96 2.48 -18.63
C ALA A 201 0.62 1.89 -20.00
N GLY A 202 0.26 0.61 -20.00
CA GLY A 202 -0.17 -0.09 -21.21
C GLY A 202 0.95 -0.38 -22.20
N PRO A 203 0.64 -1.05 -23.30
CA PRO A 203 1.56 -1.26 -24.41
C PRO A 203 1.54 -0.10 -25.38
N THR A 204 2.61 0.11 -26.16
CA THR A 204 2.53 0.85 -27.42
C THR A 204 2.18 -0.10 -28.58
N GLN A 205 1.59 0.44 -29.62
CA GLN A 205 1.22 -0.25 -30.85
C GLN A 205 1.87 0.45 -32.03
N GLU A 206 2.89 -0.16 -32.58
CA GLU A 206 3.64 0.41 -33.72
C GLU A 206 3.02 -0.10 -35.02
N PRO A 207 2.44 0.76 -35.87
CA PRO A 207 1.69 0.32 -37.04
C PRO A 207 2.58 -0.36 -38.08
N ILE A 208 2.12 -1.49 -38.60
CA ILE A 208 2.64 -2.14 -39.80
C ILE A 208 1.85 -1.64 -41.01
N ASP A 209 0.54 -1.68 -40.90
CA ASP A 209 -0.44 -1.19 -41.88
C ASP A 209 -1.70 -0.68 -41.13
N PRO A 210 -2.74 -0.16 -41.77
CA PRO A 210 -3.94 0.31 -41.07
C PRO A 210 -4.67 -0.75 -40.21
N VAL A 211 -4.30 -2.01 -40.29
CA VAL A 211 -4.98 -3.13 -39.61
C VAL A 211 -4.09 -3.84 -38.60
N ARG A 212 -2.77 -3.85 -38.83
CA ARG A 212 -1.79 -4.64 -38.03
C ARG A 212 -0.76 -3.74 -37.37
N PHE A 213 -0.28 -4.19 -36.21
CA PHE A 213 0.73 -3.47 -35.44
C PHE A 213 1.66 -4.45 -34.71
N ILE A 214 2.84 -3.97 -34.34
CA ILE A 214 3.76 -4.62 -33.40
C ILE A 214 3.47 -4.07 -32.01
N SER A 215 3.39 -4.94 -31.02
CA SER A 215 3.08 -4.54 -29.63
C SER A 215 3.63 -5.55 -28.64
N ASN A 216 3.79 -5.11 -27.40
CA ASN A 216 4.15 -5.95 -26.25
C ASN A 216 2.90 -6.50 -25.55
N ARG A 217 3.03 -7.69 -24.94
CA ARG A 217 1.98 -8.26 -24.10
C ARG A 217 1.91 -7.50 -22.77
N SER A 218 1.09 -6.46 -22.69
CA SER A 218 0.87 -5.70 -21.47
C SER A 218 -0.61 -5.38 -21.33
N SER A 219 -1.14 -5.59 -20.13
CA SER A 219 -2.51 -5.20 -19.80
C SER A 219 -2.63 -3.77 -19.26
N GLY A 220 -1.51 -3.12 -18.90
CA GLY A 220 -1.51 -1.81 -18.25
C GLY A 220 -1.82 -1.82 -16.75
N LYS A 221 -2.28 -2.93 -16.18
CA LYS A 221 -2.77 -3.02 -14.79
C LYS A 221 -1.82 -2.44 -13.75
N MET A 222 -0.50 -2.60 -13.90
CA MET A 222 0.46 -2.10 -12.91
C MET A 222 0.52 -0.56 -12.89
N GLY A 223 0.62 0.08 -14.07
CA GLY A 223 0.62 1.54 -14.16
C GLY A 223 -0.69 2.17 -13.67
N TYR A 224 -1.82 1.52 -13.97
CA TYR A 224 -3.13 1.94 -13.45
C TYR A 224 -3.21 1.81 -11.93
N ALA A 225 -2.75 0.69 -11.36
CA ALA A 225 -2.72 0.49 -9.91
C ALA A 225 -1.84 1.54 -9.19
N ILE A 226 -0.70 1.94 -9.80
CA ILE A 226 0.16 3.02 -9.28
C ILE A 226 -0.57 4.36 -9.34
N ALA A 227 -1.21 4.69 -10.46
CA ALA A 227 -1.94 5.93 -10.63
C ALA A 227 -3.08 6.07 -9.61
N GLU A 228 -3.87 5.01 -9.42
CA GLU A 228 -4.94 4.95 -8.43
C GLU A 228 -4.41 5.05 -6.98
N ALA A 229 -3.32 4.33 -6.68
CA ALA A 229 -2.72 4.37 -5.36
C ALA A 229 -2.19 5.77 -5.02
N ALA A 230 -1.49 6.41 -5.95
CA ALA A 230 -0.94 7.76 -5.76
C ALA A 230 -2.05 8.81 -5.61
N GLN A 231 -3.10 8.74 -6.43
CA GLN A 231 -4.26 9.62 -6.34
C GLN A 231 -4.97 9.47 -4.99
N ALA A 232 -5.19 8.24 -4.53
CA ALA A 232 -5.78 7.96 -3.21
C ALA A 232 -4.93 8.49 -2.06
N ARG A 233 -3.59 8.62 -2.25
CA ARG A 233 -2.63 9.19 -1.30
C ARG A 233 -2.45 10.71 -1.47
N GLY A 234 -3.27 11.36 -2.30
CA GLY A 234 -3.32 12.81 -2.45
C GLY A 234 -2.42 13.41 -3.52
N ALA A 235 -1.76 12.61 -4.36
CA ALA A 235 -1.01 13.10 -5.51
C ALA A 235 -1.94 13.68 -6.58
N GLN A 236 -1.44 14.68 -7.32
CA GLN A 236 -1.96 15.03 -8.63
C GLN A 236 -1.34 14.07 -9.65
N VAL A 237 -2.15 13.32 -10.38
CA VAL A 237 -1.66 12.25 -11.26
C VAL A 237 -2.05 12.49 -12.70
N VAL A 238 -1.08 12.39 -13.61
CA VAL A 238 -1.28 12.27 -15.05
C VAL A 238 -0.83 10.88 -15.49
N LEU A 239 -1.75 10.12 -16.07
CA LEU A 239 -1.53 8.79 -16.61
C LEU A 239 -1.46 8.85 -18.14
N VAL A 240 -0.28 8.63 -18.70
CA VAL A 240 -0.07 8.49 -20.15
C VAL A 240 -0.16 7.00 -20.49
N THR A 241 -1.15 6.58 -21.23
CA THR A 241 -1.41 5.15 -21.46
C THR A 241 -1.59 4.79 -22.92
N GLY A 242 -0.97 3.69 -23.31
CA GLY A 242 -1.30 2.99 -24.52
C GLY A 242 -2.66 2.32 -24.44
N PRO A 243 -3.13 1.64 -25.51
CA PRO A 243 -4.43 1.01 -25.54
C PRO A 243 -4.60 -0.07 -24.48
N THR A 244 -5.62 0.06 -23.64
CA THR A 244 -5.99 -0.92 -22.60
C THR A 244 -7.51 -1.01 -22.51
N ALA A 245 -8.01 -2.12 -21.93
CA ALA A 245 -9.43 -2.30 -21.62
C ALA A 245 -9.78 -1.90 -20.17
N ILE A 246 -8.85 -1.27 -19.45
CA ILE A 246 -9.05 -0.90 -18.05
C ILE A 246 -9.84 0.42 -17.98
N PRO A 247 -10.88 0.51 -17.13
CA PRO A 247 -11.60 1.76 -16.94
C PRO A 247 -10.68 2.89 -16.45
N THR A 248 -10.97 4.11 -16.89
CA THR A 248 -10.25 5.32 -16.46
C THR A 248 -10.33 5.50 -14.93
N PRO A 249 -9.21 5.63 -14.22
CA PRO A 249 -9.21 5.84 -12.78
C PRO A 249 -9.87 7.18 -12.40
N LYS A 250 -10.68 7.18 -11.35
CA LYS A 250 -11.32 8.42 -10.86
C LYS A 250 -10.28 9.40 -10.33
N GLY A 251 -10.42 10.68 -10.71
CA GLY A 251 -9.56 11.76 -10.21
C GLY A 251 -8.14 11.76 -10.79
N VAL A 252 -7.90 10.99 -11.87
CA VAL A 252 -6.64 10.93 -12.61
C VAL A 252 -6.85 11.55 -13.99
N GLU A 253 -5.97 12.46 -14.41
CA GLU A 253 -5.92 12.93 -15.81
C GLU A 253 -5.33 11.82 -16.68
N VAL A 254 -6.04 11.41 -17.73
CA VAL A 254 -5.60 10.35 -18.64
C VAL A 254 -5.31 10.90 -20.03
N VAL A 255 -4.12 10.59 -20.53
CA VAL A 255 -3.65 10.94 -21.88
C VAL A 255 -3.47 9.65 -22.67
N TRP A 256 -4.33 9.45 -23.66
CA TRP A 256 -4.28 8.29 -24.55
C TRP A 256 -3.26 8.49 -25.66
N VAL A 257 -2.44 7.49 -25.88
CA VAL A 257 -1.43 7.45 -26.96
C VAL A 257 -1.45 6.06 -27.60
N ALA A 258 -1.01 5.96 -28.84
CA ALA A 258 -0.91 4.68 -29.53
C ALA A 258 0.56 4.23 -29.66
N THR A 259 1.47 5.11 -30.07
CA THR A 259 2.85 4.78 -30.43
C THR A 259 3.86 5.22 -29.37
N ALA A 260 5.06 4.68 -29.44
CA ALA A 260 6.21 5.10 -28.60
C ALA A 260 6.55 6.58 -28.82
N GLU A 261 6.41 7.09 -30.02
CA GLU A 261 6.64 8.50 -30.35
C GLU A 261 5.61 9.40 -29.68
N GLU A 262 4.33 9.08 -29.77
CA GLU A 262 3.25 9.81 -29.09
C GLU A 262 3.43 9.77 -27.57
N MET A 263 3.80 8.61 -27.00
CA MET A 263 4.07 8.46 -25.57
C MET A 263 5.27 9.33 -25.15
N THR A 264 6.35 9.34 -25.93
CA THR A 264 7.53 10.19 -25.70
C THR A 264 7.14 11.66 -25.65
N LYS A 265 6.38 12.12 -26.64
CA LYS A 265 5.93 13.53 -26.73
C LYS A 265 5.03 13.89 -25.55
N ALA A 266 4.07 13.04 -25.21
CA ALA A 266 3.13 13.28 -24.12
C ALA A 266 3.84 13.37 -22.76
N LEU A 267 4.83 12.50 -22.51
CA LEU A 267 5.63 12.49 -21.28
C LEU A 267 6.60 13.67 -21.22
N SER A 268 7.34 13.96 -22.30
CA SER A 268 8.31 15.07 -22.34
C SER A 268 7.65 16.43 -22.12
N THR A 269 6.48 16.66 -22.71
CA THR A 269 5.71 17.89 -22.54
C THR A 269 5.31 18.14 -21.08
N ARG A 270 5.13 17.07 -20.29
CA ARG A 270 4.69 17.13 -18.89
C ARG A 270 5.81 16.91 -17.87
N LEU A 271 7.02 16.63 -18.32
CA LEU A 271 8.17 16.34 -17.43
C LEU A 271 8.44 17.48 -16.44
N ALA A 272 8.44 18.71 -16.89
CA ALA A 272 8.69 19.88 -16.03
C ALA A 272 7.61 20.09 -14.96
N TRP A 273 6.39 19.65 -15.22
CA TRP A 273 5.30 19.68 -14.24
C TRP A 273 5.47 18.63 -13.14
N ALA A 274 6.06 17.46 -13.44
CA ALA A 274 6.13 16.33 -12.53
C ALA A 274 7.17 16.52 -11.42
N THR A 275 6.89 16.02 -10.22
CA THR A 275 7.87 15.80 -9.14
C THR A 275 8.47 14.40 -9.20
N ALA A 276 7.71 13.44 -9.72
CA ALA A 276 8.15 12.07 -9.94
C ALA A 276 7.57 11.51 -11.23
N VAL A 277 8.31 10.62 -11.88
CA VAL A 277 7.93 9.92 -13.11
C VAL A 277 8.09 8.42 -12.88
N ILE A 278 7.04 7.65 -13.16
CA ILE A 278 7.04 6.18 -13.05
C ILE A 278 6.73 5.58 -14.41
N MET A 279 7.72 4.91 -14.99
CA MET A 279 7.66 4.32 -16.32
C MET A 279 7.28 2.85 -16.25
N ALA A 280 5.96 2.56 -16.24
CA ALA A 280 5.42 1.19 -16.18
C ALA A 280 4.82 0.71 -17.51
N ALA A 281 4.87 1.52 -18.56
CA ALA A 281 4.45 1.11 -19.90
C ALA A 281 5.39 0.07 -20.50
N ALA A 282 4.83 -0.82 -21.30
CA ALA A 282 5.56 -1.78 -22.12
C ALA A 282 5.73 -1.20 -23.54
N VAL A 283 6.74 -0.38 -23.72
CA VAL A 283 7.05 0.27 -24.99
C VAL A 283 7.68 -0.75 -25.94
N ALA A 284 7.24 -0.79 -27.19
CA ALA A 284 7.86 -1.64 -28.21
C ALA A 284 9.26 -1.11 -28.55
N ASP A 285 10.27 -1.99 -28.59
CA ASP A 285 11.65 -1.62 -28.88
C ASP A 285 11.90 -1.37 -30.37
N PHE A 286 11.02 -1.87 -31.23
CA PHE A 286 11.11 -1.79 -32.68
C PHE A 286 9.82 -1.32 -33.30
N ARG A 287 9.91 -0.56 -34.38
CA ARG A 287 8.80 -0.16 -35.25
C ARG A 287 9.15 -0.47 -36.73
N LEU A 288 8.14 -0.48 -37.57
CA LEU A 288 8.37 -0.57 -39.01
C LEU A 288 8.99 0.74 -39.50
N LYS A 289 10.09 0.64 -40.27
CA LYS A 289 10.79 1.81 -40.82
C LYS A 289 9.91 2.64 -41.79
N HIS A 290 9.07 1.90 -42.55
CA HIS A 290 8.13 2.48 -43.49
C HIS A 290 6.75 1.82 -43.32
N PRO A 291 5.87 2.35 -42.44
CA PRO A 291 4.52 1.84 -42.29
C PRO A 291 3.75 1.93 -43.61
N LEU A 292 2.99 0.88 -43.93
CA LEU A 292 2.23 0.81 -45.15
C LEU A 292 0.93 1.61 -45.04
N SER A 293 0.61 2.41 -46.05
CA SER A 293 -0.65 3.19 -46.11
C SER A 293 -1.88 2.35 -46.42
N GLN A 294 -1.68 1.13 -46.93
CA GLN A 294 -2.75 0.18 -47.27
C GLN A 294 -2.50 -1.17 -46.62
N LYS A 295 -3.58 -1.90 -46.34
CA LYS A 295 -3.50 -3.25 -45.78
C LYS A 295 -2.64 -4.15 -46.66
N MET A 296 -1.66 -4.82 -46.06
CA MET A 296 -0.83 -5.81 -46.71
C MET A 296 -1.66 -6.99 -47.22
N HIS A 297 -1.64 -7.23 -48.52
CA HIS A 297 -2.36 -8.34 -49.17
C HIS A 297 -1.44 -9.56 -49.33
N LYS A 298 -2.03 -10.75 -49.25
CA LYS A 298 -1.36 -12.00 -49.65
C LYS A 298 -1.26 -11.99 -51.18
N HIS A 299 -0.09 -11.64 -51.72
CA HIS A 299 0.14 -11.84 -53.16
C HIS A 299 0.49 -13.31 -53.40
N GLY A 300 -0.19 -13.93 -54.39
CA GLY A 300 0.04 -15.32 -54.75
C GLY A 300 1.48 -15.56 -55.18
N GLY A 301 2.18 -16.48 -54.50
CA GLY A 301 3.49 -16.98 -54.90
C GLY A 301 4.62 -16.86 -53.90
N THR A 302 4.59 -15.96 -52.92
CA THR A 302 5.60 -15.89 -51.87
C THR A 302 5.00 -16.27 -50.53
N THR A 303 5.56 -17.28 -49.88
CA THR A 303 5.17 -17.75 -48.54
C THR A 303 5.72 -16.85 -47.41
N ASP A 304 6.81 -16.10 -47.67
CA ASP A 304 7.55 -15.35 -46.71
C ASP A 304 7.52 -13.84 -47.01
N GLN A 305 7.34 -13.02 -45.97
CA GLN A 305 7.45 -11.56 -46.06
C GLN A 305 8.43 -11.08 -44.96
N THR A 306 9.37 -10.23 -45.35
CA THR A 306 10.32 -9.59 -44.43
C THR A 306 9.83 -8.20 -44.08
N LEU A 307 9.90 -7.86 -42.79
CA LEU A 307 9.61 -6.51 -42.28
C LEU A 307 10.93 -5.80 -41.96
N ASP A 308 11.16 -4.61 -42.53
CA ASP A 308 12.31 -3.77 -42.22
C ASP A 308 12.00 -2.97 -40.94
N LEU A 309 12.69 -3.30 -39.84
CA LEU A 309 12.45 -2.72 -38.53
C LEU A 309 13.58 -1.74 -38.17
N GLU A 310 13.21 -0.67 -37.48
CA GLU A 310 14.14 0.25 -36.84
C GLU A 310 13.83 0.34 -35.34
N ARG A 311 14.81 0.76 -34.52
CA ARG A 311 14.61 0.96 -33.09
C ARG A 311 13.70 2.16 -32.84
N THR A 312 12.82 2.02 -31.86
CA THR A 312 12.04 3.13 -31.32
C THR A 312 12.90 4.01 -30.40
N THR A 313 12.39 5.17 -30.04
CA THR A 313 13.05 6.07 -29.07
C THR A 313 13.04 5.44 -27.68
N ASP A 314 14.20 5.40 -27.02
CA ASP A 314 14.26 5.03 -25.60
C ASP A 314 13.72 6.17 -24.74
N ILE A 315 12.43 6.06 -24.40
CA ILE A 315 11.69 7.09 -23.66
C ILE A 315 12.35 7.38 -22.32
N LEU A 316 12.72 6.33 -21.58
CA LEU A 316 13.28 6.45 -20.24
C LEU A 316 14.63 7.16 -20.23
N ALA A 317 15.51 6.81 -21.17
CA ALA A 317 16.79 7.49 -21.36
C ALA A 317 16.60 8.97 -21.77
N SER A 318 15.66 9.23 -22.68
CA SER A 318 15.34 10.58 -23.14
C SER A 318 14.81 11.47 -22.01
N LEU A 319 13.88 10.98 -21.20
CA LEU A 319 13.34 11.73 -20.06
C LEU A 319 14.40 11.93 -18.97
N SER A 320 15.24 10.92 -18.72
CA SER A 320 16.31 11.00 -17.73
C SER A 320 17.36 12.06 -18.10
N ALA A 321 17.65 12.23 -19.38
CA ALA A 321 18.55 13.28 -19.86
C ALA A 321 17.95 14.69 -19.74
N GLN A 322 16.63 14.83 -19.82
CA GLN A 322 15.91 16.11 -19.74
C GLN A 322 15.53 16.50 -18.31
N ARG A 323 15.57 15.56 -17.36
CA ARG A 323 15.13 15.81 -15.98
C ARG A 323 16.04 16.83 -15.27
N THR A 324 15.46 17.59 -14.36
CA THR A 324 16.17 18.48 -13.44
C THR A 324 16.15 17.92 -12.01
N THR A 325 14.98 17.90 -11.37
CA THR A 325 14.79 17.47 -9.98
C THR A 325 13.93 16.23 -9.83
N GLN A 326 13.25 15.82 -10.89
CA GLN A 326 12.27 14.74 -10.87
C GLN A 326 12.88 13.42 -10.38
N LEU A 327 12.12 12.70 -9.56
CA LEU A 327 12.42 11.31 -9.24
C LEU A 327 12.06 10.43 -10.44
N MET A 328 12.96 9.52 -10.83
CA MET A 328 12.76 8.63 -11.97
C MET A 328 12.67 7.19 -11.49
N VAL A 329 11.52 6.54 -11.74
CA VAL A 329 11.28 5.13 -11.43
C VAL A 329 11.07 4.38 -12.75
N GLY A 330 11.87 3.34 -12.98
CA GLY A 330 11.74 2.46 -14.14
C GLY A 330 11.29 1.07 -13.77
N PHE A 331 10.85 0.31 -14.78
CA PHE A 331 10.54 -1.11 -14.67
C PHE A 331 11.50 -1.92 -15.54
N ALA A 332 11.84 -3.11 -15.07
CA ALA A 332 12.51 -4.15 -15.83
C ALA A 332 11.70 -5.45 -15.72
N ALA A 333 11.44 -6.08 -16.84
CA ALA A 333 10.84 -7.41 -16.92
C ALA A 333 11.92 -8.34 -17.49
N GLU A 334 12.45 -9.21 -16.66
CA GLU A 334 13.58 -10.06 -17.00
C GLU A 334 13.23 -11.52 -16.71
N THR A 335 13.89 -12.42 -17.44
CA THR A 335 13.71 -13.86 -17.27
C THR A 335 14.91 -14.52 -16.60
N ASN A 336 16.10 -13.91 -16.68
CA ASN A 336 17.35 -14.42 -16.12
C ASN A 336 18.17 -13.28 -15.52
N ASP A 337 18.95 -13.54 -14.48
CA ASP A 337 19.87 -12.57 -13.83
C ASP A 337 19.21 -11.23 -13.47
N LEU A 338 17.95 -11.30 -12.99
CA LEU A 338 17.05 -10.20 -12.72
C LEU A 338 17.73 -9.01 -12.00
N ILE A 339 18.49 -9.30 -10.93
CA ILE A 339 19.13 -8.27 -10.10
C ILE A 339 20.28 -7.59 -10.84
N ALA A 340 21.10 -8.35 -11.58
CA ALA A 340 22.25 -7.81 -12.30
C ALA A 340 21.79 -6.88 -13.43
N HIS A 341 20.86 -7.34 -14.28
CA HIS A 341 20.31 -6.54 -15.38
C HIS A 341 19.55 -5.31 -14.88
N ALA A 342 18.80 -5.44 -13.77
CA ALA A 342 18.12 -4.29 -13.16
C ALA A 342 19.10 -3.24 -12.66
N LYS A 343 20.21 -3.60 -12.01
CA LYS A 343 21.26 -2.68 -11.55
C LYS A 343 21.98 -2.00 -12.73
N GLU A 344 22.26 -2.73 -13.78
CA GLU A 344 22.83 -2.17 -15.01
C GLU A 344 21.88 -1.13 -15.61
N LYS A 345 20.60 -1.47 -15.77
CA LYS A 345 19.57 -0.56 -16.30
C LYS A 345 19.37 0.65 -15.39
N LEU A 346 19.39 0.48 -14.07
CA LEU A 346 19.29 1.55 -13.07
C LEU A 346 20.39 2.60 -13.32
N THR A 347 21.63 2.15 -13.50
CA THR A 347 22.80 3.00 -13.71
C THR A 347 22.81 3.59 -15.12
N ALA A 348 22.63 2.78 -16.15
CA ALA A 348 22.70 3.20 -17.57
C ALA A 348 21.60 4.22 -17.92
N LYS A 349 20.41 4.10 -17.32
CA LYS A 349 19.29 5.03 -17.53
C LYS A 349 19.24 6.15 -16.48
N GLY A 350 20.16 6.18 -15.54
CA GLY A 350 20.24 7.22 -14.50
C GLY A 350 18.98 7.24 -13.61
N LEU A 351 18.41 6.11 -13.25
CA LEU A 351 17.20 6.05 -12.44
C LEU A 351 17.48 6.24 -10.95
N ASP A 352 16.46 6.61 -10.19
CA ASP A 352 16.52 6.66 -8.73
C ASP A 352 16.05 5.35 -8.11
N LEU A 353 15.09 4.67 -8.76
CA LEU A 353 14.51 3.40 -8.35
C LEU A 353 14.20 2.55 -9.58
N ILE A 354 14.45 1.26 -9.51
CA ILE A 354 13.97 0.29 -10.50
C ILE A 354 13.15 -0.79 -9.83
N VAL A 355 12.06 -1.18 -10.49
CA VAL A 355 11.17 -2.28 -10.10
C VAL A 355 11.46 -3.43 -11.06
N ALA A 356 12.15 -4.44 -10.58
CA ALA A 356 12.49 -5.62 -11.36
C ALA A 356 11.43 -6.69 -11.16
N ASN A 357 10.67 -6.98 -12.22
CA ASN A 357 9.61 -7.98 -12.23
C ASN A 357 10.14 -9.31 -12.73
N ASP A 358 9.96 -10.35 -11.93
CA ASP A 358 10.14 -11.73 -12.38
C ASP A 358 8.87 -12.17 -13.13
N VAL A 359 8.97 -12.26 -14.46
CA VAL A 359 7.84 -12.69 -15.30
C VAL A 359 7.75 -14.22 -15.43
N THR A 360 8.69 -14.95 -14.85
CA THR A 360 8.72 -16.42 -14.87
C THR A 360 7.98 -17.04 -13.69
N THR A 361 7.77 -16.28 -12.61
CA THR A 361 7.04 -16.74 -11.43
C THR A 361 5.57 -17.02 -11.79
N GLU A 362 5.11 -18.23 -11.48
CA GLU A 362 3.72 -18.64 -11.70
C GLU A 362 2.76 -17.68 -10.98
N GLY A 363 1.78 -17.15 -11.72
CA GLY A 363 0.84 -16.15 -11.20
C GLY A 363 1.29 -14.68 -11.30
N ALA A 364 2.55 -14.37 -11.63
CA ALA A 364 3.10 -13.02 -11.71
C ALA A 364 3.14 -12.41 -13.13
N GLY A 365 2.62 -13.09 -14.16
CA GLY A 365 2.74 -12.72 -15.56
C GLY A 365 1.94 -11.50 -16.01
N PHE A 366 2.13 -11.13 -17.28
CA PHE A 366 1.34 -10.09 -17.95
C PHE A 366 -0.15 -10.46 -17.91
N GLY A 367 -1.01 -9.56 -17.42
CA GLY A 367 -2.45 -9.80 -17.30
C GLY A 367 -2.93 -10.29 -15.94
N SER A 368 -2.07 -10.87 -15.09
CA SER A 368 -2.40 -11.25 -13.72
C SER A 368 -2.76 -10.04 -12.87
N ASP A 369 -3.58 -10.24 -11.82
CA ASP A 369 -3.88 -9.22 -10.79
C ASP A 369 -2.82 -9.17 -9.69
N GLN A 370 -1.93 -10.16 -9.66
CA GLN A 370 -0.81 -10.26 -8.74
C GLN A 370 0.52 -10.02 -9.46
N ASN A 371 1.55 -9.67 -8.68
CA ASN A 371 2.91 -9.56 -9.17
C ASN A 371 3.92 -9.77 -8.03
N ALA A 372 5.11 -10.27 -8.37
CA ALA A 372 6.28 -10.33 -7.51
C ALA A 372 7.36 -9.42 -8.09
N ALA A 373 8.08 -8.68 -7.27
CA ALA A 373 9.08 -7.75 -7.76
C ALA A 373 10.20 -7.52 -6.74
N THR A 374 11.37 -7.13 -7.24
CA THR A 374 12.47 -6.63 -6.42
C THR A 374 12.63 -5.13 -6.63
N LEU A 375 12.61 -4.35 -5.55
CA LEU A 375 12.90 -2.92 -5.56
C LEU A 375 14.40 -2.71 -5.36
N ILE A 376 15.03 -1.95 -6.27
CA ILE A 376 16.47 -1.64 -6.20
C ILE A 376 16.63 -0.15 -6.44
N ASP A 377 17.36 0.55 -5.56
CA ASP A 377 17.65 1.96 -5.76
C ASP A 377 19.15 2.24 -5.95
N ARG A 378 19.45 3.47 -6.31
CA ARG A 378 20.82 3.94 -6.56
C ARG A 378 21.70 4.04 -5.31
N HIS A 379 21.14 3.89 -4.10
CA HIS A 379 21.85 3.94 -2.82
C HIS A 379 22.14 2.54 -2.26
N GLY A 380 21.85 1.48 -3.03
CA GLY A 380 22.12 0.10 -2.64
C GLY A 380 20.97 -0.59 -1.90
N TYR A 381 19.81 0.09 -1.74
CA TYR A 381 18.62 -0.59 -1.20
C TYR A 381 18.18 -1.70 -2.14
N LEU A 382 17.92 -2.87 -1.57
CA LEU A 382 17.37 -4.03 -2.26
C LEU A 382 16.30 -4.65 -1.37
N ARG A 383 15.10 -4.81 -1.90
CA ARG A 383 14.00 -5.48 -1.20
C ARG A 383 13.21 -6.35 -2.16
N GLU A 384 13.18 -7.63 -1.87
CA GLU A 384 12.34 -8.60 -2.55
C GLU A 384 10.92 -8.52 -1.96
N LEU A 385 9.94 -8.47 -2.85
CA LEU A 385 8.53 -8.46 -2.52
C LEU A 385 7.91 -9.74 -3.06
N PRO A 386 7.25 -10.55 -2.21
CA PRO A 386 6.63 -11.79 -2.63
C PRO A 386 5.47 -11.53 -3.59
N LEU A 387 4.89 -12.59 -4.13
CA LEU A 387 3.67 -12.51 -4.94
C LEU A 387 2.56 -11.84 -4.12
N MET A 388 2.08 -10.70 -4.62
CA MET A 388 1.07 -9.87 -3.94
C MET A 388 0.16 -9.18 -4.95
N PRO A 389 -1.02 -8.69 -4.53
CA PRO A 389 -1.88 -7.88 -5.39
C PRO A 389 -1.14 -6.65 -5.93
N LYS A 390 -1.37 -6.30 -7.19
CA LYS A 390 -0.72 -5.13 -7.84
C LYS A 390 -0.97 -3.82 -7.09
N ARG A 391 -2.09 -3.69 -6.38
CA ARG A 391 -2.35 -2.54 -5.52
C ARG A 391 -1.36 -2.47 -4.35
N ALA A 392 -1.10 -3.58 -3.66
CA ALA A 392 -0.14 -3.63 -2.57
C ALA A 392 1.30 -3.36 -3.05
N LEU A 393 1.65 -3.89 -4.23
CA LEU A 393 2.94 -3.58 -4.87
C LEU A 393 3.05 -2.10 -5.24
N ALA A 394 1.98 -1.47 -5.75
CA ALA A 394 1.95 -0.04 -6.04
C ALA A 394 2.20 0.80 -4.77
N ASP A 395 1.59 0.45 -3.65
CA ASP A 395 1.81 1.12 -2.37
C ASP A 395 3.27 0.95 -1.89
N ALA A 396 3.88 -0.23 -2.04
CA ALA A 396 5.29 -0.48 -1.70
C ALA A 396 6.25 0.35 -2.57
N ILE A 397 5.98 0.46 -3.88
CA ILE A 397 6.76 1.30 -4.81
C ILE A 397 6.64 2.78 -4.41
N LEU A 398 5.42 3.26 -4.14
CA LEU A 398 5.17 4.64 -3.75
C LEU A 398 5.83 4.99 -2.40
N ASN A 399 5.86 4.06 -1.43
CA ASN A 399 6.54 4.25 -0.16
C ASN A 399 8.04 4.50 -0.40
N ARG A 400 8.71 3.63 -1.19
CA ARG A 400 10.12 3.81 -1.47
C ARG A 400 10.42 5.06 -2.28
N ALA A 401 9.59 5.36 -3.28
CA ALA A 401 9.71 6.57 -4.08
C ALA A 401 9.61 7.84 -3.22
N GLN A 402 8.72 7.87 -2.24
CA GLN A 402 8.55 8.98 -1.32
C GLN A 402 9.78 9.19 -0.42
N GLU A 403 10.33 8.11 0.17
CA GLU A 403 11.57 8.18 0.94
C GLU A 403 12.71 8.82 0.14
N LEU A 404 12.84 8.44 -1.14
CA LEU A 404 13.85 9.00 -2.05
C LEU A 404 13.58 10.48 -2.38
N LEU A 405 12.30 10.89 -2.51
CA LEU A 405 11.92 12.30 -2.72
C LEU A 405 12.31 13.16 -1.52
N TYR A 406 12.01 12.71 -0.31
CA TYR A 406 12.40 13.43 0.91
C TYR A 406 13.92 13.54 1.06
N ALA A 407 14.66 12.48 0.79
CA ALA A 407 16.13 12.50 0.83
C ALA A 407 16.73 13.52 -0.17
N LYS A 408 16.13 13.61 -1.38
CA LYS A 408 16.55 14.63 -2.39
C LYS A 408 16.28 16.05 -1.91
N GLN A 409 15.13 16.33 -1.32
CA GLN A 409 14.76 17.66 -0.83
C GLN A 409 15.68 18.10 0.31
N SER A 410 15.97 17.23 1.27
CA SER A 410 16.87 17.50 2.39
C SER A 410 18.29 17.83 1.94
N SER A 411 18.79 17.15 0.90
CA SER A 411 20.14 17.40 0.34
C SER A 411 20.25 18.73 -0.43
N HIS A 412 19.14 19.22 -1.02
CA HIS A 412 19.12 20.53 -1.69
C HIS A 412 19.08 21.70 -0.70
N THR A 413 18.33 21.57 0.39
CA THR A 413 18.24 22.59 1.44
C THR A 413 19.60 22.79 2.12
N SER A 414 20.33 21.71 2.39
CA SER A 414 21.67 21.77 2.99
C SER A 414 22.72 22.45 2.09
N LYS A 415 22.63 22.28 0.76
CA LYS A 415 23.54 22.91 -0.20
C LYS A 415 23.24 24.39 -0.44
N SER A 416 21.99 24.84 -0.29
CA SER A 416 21.63 26.26 -0.43
C SER A 416 22.08 27.09 0.78
N VAL A 417 22.05 26.52 1.98
CA VAL A 417 22.53 27.16 3.22
C VAL A 417 24.07 27.28 3.21
N ALA A 418 24.77 26.30 2.66
CA ALA A 418 26.25 26.34 2.57
C ALA A 418 26.81 27.27 1.49
N ARG A 419 26.01 27.80 0.54
CA ARG A 419 26.40 28.76 -0.49
C ARG A 419 25.99 30.22 -0.17
N GLY A 420 25.33 30.44 0.95
CA GLY A 420 24.87 31.75 1.43
C GLY A 420 25.69 32.32 2.59
N GLN A 421 26.83 31.70 2.92
CA GLN A 421 27.82 32.23 3.89
C GLN A 421 29.07 32.72 3.18
#